data_9c2afc0a8cb10302ccd2b9c9624f834d
#
_entry.id   9c2afc0a8cb10302ccd2b9c9624f834d
#
_cell.length_a   1.000
_cell.length_b   1.000
_cell.length_c   1.000
_cell.angle_alpha   90.00
_cell.angle_beta   90.00
_cell.angle_gamma   90.00
#
_symmetry.space_group_name_H-M   'P 1'
#
loop_
_entity.id
_entity.type
_entity.pdbx_description
1 polymer ?
#
loop_
_entity_poly.entity_id
_entity_poly.type
_entity_poly.pdbx_seq_one_letter_code
_entity_poly.pdbx_strand_id
1 'polypeptide(L)'
;MAATTTSETYDALWTLTMRAKRKRLTDNISDAYPTIAEFRKAGMIETENGGKQIAEDLMYALASSEFFDTYDVLNTDSIDGITQAHYDWSYMATPIVISMTEERENRASDKAIKLLEAKTTQAMQGALDQANQTALSAATGKAFLGLQDICAESTGATVGGINSTNETWWESQRFDFDATHTSFDTKVGDSYEGVLGMSALWNDLTEGNEQPNLIITEYEVYEDYENIFESGLYLRTTPGSRNNVDGRNPAYRGAKVKIGRAHV
;
A
#
# COMPACT_ATOMS: atom_id res chain seq x y z
N MET A 1 16.23 3.64 52.66
CA MET A 1 15.84 3.92 51.26
C MET A 1 16.60 2.93 50.40
N ALA A 2 15.90 1.99 49.77
CA ALA A 2 16.53 1.08 48.82
C ALA A 2 16.94 1.90 47.60
N ALA A 3 18.19 1.77 47.18
CA ALA A 3 18.66 2.38 45.95
C ALA A 3 17.89 1.72 44.78
N THR A 4 17.01 2.49 44.14
CA THR A 4 16.41 2.09 42.87
C THR A 4 17.51 1.77 41.87
N THR A 5 17.48 0.57 41.31
CA THR A 5 18.45 0.16 40.30
C THR A 5 18.27 1.05 39.08
N THR A 6 19.36 1.33 38.37
CA THR A 6 19.34 2.19 37.14
C THR A 6 18.34 1.69 36.12
N SER A 7 18.13 0.37 36.05
CA SER A 7 17.14 -0.31 35.23
C SER A 7 15.69 0.13 35.51
N GLU A 8 15.30 0.18 36.79
CA GLU A 8 13.94 0.59 37.17
C GLU A 8 13.64 2.06 36.80
N THR A 9 14.66 2.92 36.85
CA THR A 9 14.52 4.32 36.48
C THR A 9 14.30 4.46 34.95
N TYR A 10 15.00 3.68 34.11
CA TYR A 10 14.82 3.67 32.68
C TYR A 10 13.46 3.09 32.28
N ASP A 11 12.99 2.05 32.89
CA ASP A 11 11.67 1.46 32.68
C ASP A 11 10.55 2.45 33.00
N ALA A 12 10.70 3.21 34.09
CA ALA A 12 9.75 4.27 34.43
C ALA A 12 9.76 5.43 33.42
N LEU A 13 10.94 5.88 33.01
CA LEU A 13 11.10 6.90 31.97
C LEU A 13 10.56 6.43 30.62
N TRP A 14 10.81 5.20 30.24
CA TRP A 14 10.27 4.57 29.04
C TRP A 14 8.74 4.60 29.04
N THR A 15 8.12 4.15 30.11
CA THR A 15 6.67 4.12 30.26
C THR A 15 6.07 5.51 30.16
N LEU A 16 6.71 6.51 30.79
CA LEU A 16 6.26 7.90 30.77
C LEU A 16 6.39 8.52 29.35
N THR A 17 7.53 8.27 28.71
CA THR A 17 7.80 8.78 27.35
C THR A 17 6.85 8.16 26.33
N MET A 18 6.59 6.86 26.41
CA MET A 18 5.65 6.19 25.52
C MET A 18 4.21 6.68 25.74
N ARG A 19 3.78 6.97 26.95
CA ARG A 19 2.47 7.58 27.20
C ARG A 19 2.35 8.97 26.57
N ALA A 20 3.37 9.81 26.73
CA ALA A 20 3.38 11.17 26.19
C ALA A 20 3.42 11.21 24.66
N LYS A 21 4.14 10.27 24.03
CA LYS A 21 4.37 10.23 22.59
C LYS A 21 3.35 9.42 21.80
N ARG A 22 2.55 8.56 22.45
CA ARG A 22 1.62 7.65 21.77
C ARG A 22 0.70 8.36 20.77
N LYS A 23 0.22 9.54 21.10
CA LYS A 23 -0.67 10.31 20.22
C LYS A 23 0.08 10.98 19.05
N ARG A 24 1.29 11.47 19.29
CA ARG A 24 2.17 12.06 18.27
C ARG A 24 2.72 11.02 17.30
N LEU A 25 2.98 9.81 17.80
CA LEU A 25 3.45 8.69 17.01
C LEU A 25 2.51 8.33 15.88
N THR A 26 1.22 8.23 16.19
CA THR A 26 0.21 7.84 15.21
C THR A 26 0.06 8.87 14.10
N ASP A 27 0.19 10.17 14.39
CA ASP A 27 -0.01 11.23 13.40
C ASP A 27 1.23 11.47 12.51
N ASN A 28 2.45 11.37 13.05
CA ASN A 28 3.67 11.56 12.25
C ASN A 28 3.98 10.39 11.30
N ILE A 29 3.44 9.22 11.58
CA ILE A 29 3.63 8.00 10.81
C ILE A 29 2.96 8.10 9.44
N SER A 30 1.73 8.60 9.41
CA SER A 30 0.92 8.59 8.20
C SER A 30 1.35 9.65 7.17
N ASP A 31 2.00 10.73 7.59
CA ASP A 31 2.34 11.83 6.69
C ASP A 31 3.71 11.70 6.03
N ALA A 32 4.61 10.91 6.61
CA ALA A 32 5.97 10.72 6.10
C ALA A 32 6.04 9.79 4.88
N TYR A 33 5.10 8.84 4.76
CA TYR A 33 5.07 7.84 3.70
C TYR A 33 3.78 7.97 2.88
N PRO A 34 3.86 8.47 1.64
CA PRO A 34 2.69 8.81 0.84
C PRO A 34 1.76 7.63 0.59
N THR A 35 2.28 6.42 0.41
CA THR A 35 1.48 5.21 0.16
C THR A 35 0.60 4.86 1.36
N ILE A 36 1.19 4.75 2.55
CA ILE A 36 0.45 4.44 3.78
C ILE A 36 -0.54 5.56 4.12
N ALA A 37 -0.14 6.82 3.90
CA ALA A 37 -1.00 7.97 4.12
C ALA A 37 -2.25 7.96 3.22
N GLU A 38 -2.09 7.63 1.93
CA GLU A 38 -3.22 7.56 1.00
C GLU A 38 -4.13 6.35 1.30
N PHE A 39 -3.59 5.17 1.65
CA PHE A 39 -4.40 4.03 2.07
C PHE A 39 -5.23 4.34 3.32
N ARG A 40 -4.63 5.04 4.28
CA ARG A 40 -5.35 5.46 5.48
C ARG A 40 -6.44 6.50 5.18
N LYS A 41 -6.17 7.47 4.30
CA LYS A 41 -7.16 8.46 3.86
C LYS A 41 -8.31 7.82 3.07
N ALA A 42 -8.02 6.79 2.29
CA ALA A 42 -9.00 6.02 1.56
C ALA A 42 -9.82 5.06 2.44
N GLY A 43 -9.46 4.90 3.74
CA GLY A 43 -10.14 3.98 4.64
C GLY A 43 -9.85 2.50 4.37
N MET A 44 -8.77 2.21 3.63
CA MET A 44 -8.37 0.83 3.27
C MET A 44 -7.63 0.10 4.40
N ILE A 45 -7.31 0.79 5.49
CA ILE A 45 -6.63 0.17 6.64
C ILE A 45 -7.67 -0.13 7.70
N GLU A 46 -7.96 -1.41 7.88
CA GLU A 46 -8.88 -1.91 8.89
C GLU A 46 -8.14 -2.51 10.08
N THR A 47 -8.84 -2.62 11.19
CA THR A 47 -8.29 -3.20 12.43
C THR A 47 -9.08 -4.44 12.78
N GLU A 48 -8.42 -5.59 12.73
CA GLU A 48 -8.99 -6.85 13.14
C GLU A 48 -8.72 -7.16 14.60
N ASN A 49 -9.71 -7.74 15.28
CA ASN A 49 -9.64 -8.05 16.71
C ASN A 49 -9.14 -9.47 17.03
N GLY A 50 -8.13 -9.93 16.32
CA GLY A 50 -7.50 -11.23 16.55
C GLY A 50 -8.05 -12.32 15.64
N GLY A 51 -7.79 -13.57 16.01
CA GLY A 51 -8.06 -14.74 15.19
C GLY A 51 -6.77 -15.46 14.81
N LYS A 52 -6.87 -16.67 14.31
CA LYS A 52 -5.72 -17.45 13.85
C LYS A 52 -5.19 -16.93 12.52
N GLN A 53 -6.10 -16.52 11.66
CA GLN A 53 -5.85 -15.97 10.31
C GLN A 53 -6.83 -14.83 10.08
N ILE A 54 -6.54 -13.96 9.15
CA ILE A 54 -7.47 -12.96 8.62
C ILE A 54 -8.22 -13.65 7.48
N ALA A 55 -9.55 -13.67 7.56
CA ALA A 55 -10.42 -14.25 6.53
C ALA A 55 -11.22 -13.14 5.88
N GLU A 56 -11.16 -13.04 4.56
CA GLU A 56 -11.91 -12.10 3.76
C GLU A 56 -12.93 -12.84 2.91
N ASP A 57 -14.20 -12.49 3.06
CA ASP A 57 -15.30 -13.11 2.31
C ASP A 57 -15.36 -12.54 0.90
N LEU A 58 -15.32 -13.39 -0.10
CA LEU A 58 -15.30 -13.02 -1.51
C LEU A 58 -16.54 -13.59 -2.22
N MET A 59 -17.23 -12.75 -2.96
CA MET A 59 -18.32 -13.15 -3.86
C MET A 59 -17.81 -13.10 -5.31
N TYR A 60 -17.71 -14.25 -5.95
CA TYR A 60 -17.15 -14.39 -7.30
C TYR A 60 -18.18 -14.74 -8.37
N ALA A 61 -19.39 -15.15 -7.98
CA ALA A 61 -20.46 -15.42 -8.91
C ALA A 61 -21.79 -14.91 -8.36
N LEU A 62 -22.58 -14.38 -9.25
CA LEU A 62 -23.94 -13.93 -8.93
C LEU A 62 -24.93 -15.07 -9.14
N ALA A 63 -26.01 -15.09 -8.35
CA ALA A 63 -27.11 -16.00 -8.58
C ALA A 63 -27.76 -15.73 -9.96
N SER A 64 -28.07 -16.78 -10.70
CA SER A 64 -28.78 -16.61 -11.97
C SER A 64 -30.22 -16.18 -11.72
N SER A 65 -30.69 -15.23 -12.52
CA SER A 65 -32.06 -14.77 -12.50
C SER A 65 -32.66 -14.99 -13.88
N GLU A 66 -33.85 -15.56 -13.94
CA GLU A 66 -34.57 -15.83 -15.19
C GLU A 66 -35.96 -15.25 -15.16
N PHE A 67 -36.45 -14.83 -16.31
CA PHE A 67 -37.84 -14.45 -16.49
C PHE A 67 -38.66 -15.72 -16.77
N PHE A 68 -39.83 -15.88 -16.16
CA PHE A 68 -40.63 -17.07 -16.29
C PHE A 68 -42.07 -16.72 -16.72
N ASP A 69 -42.73 -17.63 -17.39
CA ASP A 69 -44.15 -17.57 -17.71
C ASP A 69 -44.92 -18.63 -16.90
N THR A 70 -46.25 -18.63 -16.98
CA THR A 70 -47.20 -19.35 -16.12
C THR A 70 -46.92 -20.86 -15.97
N TYR A 71 -46.29 -21.49 -16.94
CA TYR A 71 -46.00 -22.93 -16.97
C TYR A 71 -44.53 -23.31 -17.03
N ASP A 72 -43.64 -22.34 -16.85
CA ASP A 72 -42.20 -22.59 -16.87
C ASP A 72 -41.72 -23.24 -15.58
N VAL A 73 -40.75 -24.13 -15.72
CA VAL A 73 -40.06 -24.76 -14.59
C VAL A 73 -38.84 -23.91 -14.26
N LEU A 74 -38.85 -23.30 -13.08
CA LEU A 74 -37.73 -22.52 -12.61
C LEU A 74 -36.51 -23.38 -12.32
N ASN A 75 -35.32 -22.92 -12.72
CA ASN A 75 -34.06 -23.52 -12.31
C ASN A 75 -33.80 -23.24 -10.82
N THR A 76 -33.75 -24.32 -10.03
CA THR A 76 -33.52 -24.26 -8.57
C THR A 76 -32.15 -24.77 -8.18
N ASP A 77 -31.20 -24.84 -9.14
CA ASP A 77 -29.83 -25.29 -8.85
C ASP A 77 -29.12 -24.25 -7.95
N SER A 78 -28.44 -24.78 -6.94
CA SER A 78 -27.63 -23.94 -6.06
C SER A 78 -26.35 -23.53 -6.76
N ILE A 79 -26.09 -22.22 -6.82
CA ILE A 79 -24.84 -21.68 -7.33
C ILE A 79 -23.93 -21.43 -6.13
N ASP A 80 -22.75 -22.04 -6.14
CA ASP A 80 -21.68 -21.73 -5.21
C ASP A 80 -20.95 -20.48 -5.72
N GLY A 81 -21.18 -19.34 -5.13
CA GLY A 81 -20.66 -18.04 -5.57
C GLY A 81 -19.90 -17.29 -4.49
N ILE A 82 -19.64 -17.94 -3.33
CA ILE A 82 -18.97 -17.30 -2.20
C ILE A 82 -17.78 -18.15 -1.76
N THR A 83 -16.64 -17.53 -1.58
CA THR A 83 -15.43 -18.16 -1.05
C THR A 83 -14.74 -17.26 -0.05
N GLN A 84 -13.66 -17.72 0.59
CA GLN A 84 -12.89 -16.93 1.54
C GLN A 84 -11.41 -16.93 1.16
N ALA A 85 -10.79 -15.76 1.19
CA ALA A 85 -9.36 -15.62 1.16
C ALA A 85 -8.80 -15.60 2.59
N HIS A 86 -7.70 -16.32 2.82
CA HIS A 86 -7.07 -16.45 4.13
C HIS A 86 -5.67 -15.86 4.12
N TYR A 87 -5.35 -14.99 5.09
CA TYR A 87 -4.05 -14.37 5.25
C TYR A 87 -3.48 -14.64 6.64
N ASP A 88 -2.21 -14.99 6.70
CA ASP A 88 -1.50 -15.22 7.95
C ASP A 88 -1.03 -13.91 8.59
N TRP A 89 -1.02 -13.87 9.92
CA TRP A 89 -0.49 -12.74 10.68
C TRP A 89 1.02 -12.65 10.58
N SER A 90 1.52 -11.45 10.32
CA SER A 90 2.94 -11.12 10.40
C SER A 90 3.23 -10.19 11.57
N TYR A 91 4.34 -10.41 12.24
CA TYR A 91 4.74 -9.64 13.41
C TYR A 91 6.04 -8.90 13.14
N MET A 92 6.04 -7.61 13.40
CA MET A 92 7.23 -6.76 13.28
C MET A 92 7.62 -6.23 14.66
N ALA A 93 8.91 -6.29 14.99
CA ALA A 93 9.46 -5.75 16.21
C ALA A 93 10.72 -4.94 15.92
N THR A 94 10.82 -3.76 16.47
CA THR A 94 11.99 -2.89 16.38
C THR A 94 12.60 -2.70 17.78
N PRO A 95 13.75 -3.34 18.09
CA PRO A 95 14.37 -3.22 19.39
C PRO A 95 15.02 -1.85 19.58
N ILE A 96 14.88 -1.27 20.76
CA ILE A 96 15.59 -0.07 21.17
C ILE A 96 16.65 -0.49 22.17
N VAL A 97 17.92 -0.31 21.79
CA VAL A 97 19.07 -0.67 22.62
C VAL A 97 19.86 0.58 22.96
N ILE A 98 20.13 0.75 24.25
CA ILE A 98 21.00 1.79 24.79
C ILE A 98 22.23 1.11 25.38
N SER A 99 23.43 1.52 24.95
CA SER A 99 24.66 0.94 25.49
C SER A 99 24.95 1.50 26.90
N MET A 100 25.64 0.70 27.70
CA MET A 100 26.07 1.13 29.05
C MET A 100 26.99 2.37 29.02
N THR A 101 27.71 2.57 27.93
CA THR A 101 28.57 3.76 27.74
C THR A 101 27.69 4.99 27.49
N GLU A 102 26.72 4.91 26.60
CA GLU A 102 25.75 5.99 26.33
C GLU A 102 24.98 6.37 27.60
N GLU A 103 24.62 5.37 28.41
CA GLU A 103 23.97 5.59 29.72
C GLU A 103 24.86 6.37 30.68
N ARG A 104 26.15 6.04 30.79
CA ARG A 104 27.10 6.73 31.65
C ARG A 104 27.37 8.16 31.22
N GLU A 105 27.49 8.40 29.93
CA GLU A 105 27.72 9.73 29.36
C GLU A 105 26.51 10.66 29.52
N ASN A 106 25.31 10.11 29.49
CA ASN A 106 24.05 10.84 29.58
C ASN A 106 23.36 10.72 30.93
N ARG A 107 24.12 10.60 32.02
CA ARG A 107 23.60 10.39 33.37
C ARG A 107 22.73 11.53 33.96
N ALA A 108 22.77 12.72 33.38
CA ALA A 108 21.90 13.81 33.77
C ALA A 108 20.47 13.53 33.28
N SER A 109 19.47 13.76 34.14
CA SER A 109 18.05 13.45 33.87
C SER A 109 17.56 13.98 32.50
N ASP A 110 17.89 15.22 32.18
CA ASP A 110 17.44 15.85 30.95
C ASP A 110 18.13 15.27 29.70
N LYS A 111 19.38 14.85 29.80
CA LYS A 111 20.10 14.21 28.71
C LYS A 111 19.62 12.78 28.49
N ALA A 112 19.33 12.03 29.54
CA ALA A 112 18.78 10.70 29.47
C ALA A 112 17.40 10.69 28.78
N ILE A 113 16.54 11.63 29.11
CA ILE A 113 15.24 11.80 28.48
C ILE A 113 15.38 12.12 26.99
N LYS A 114 16.26 13.03 26.61
CA LYS A 114 16.52 13.37 25.21
C LYS A 114 17.10 12.21 24.40
N LEU A 115 18.01 11.43 24.99
CA LEU A 115 18.56 10.22 24.34
C LEU A 115 17.44 9.19 24.11
N LEU A 116 16.62 8.93 25.09
CA LEU A 116 15.50 7.99 24.98
C LEU A 116 14.49 8.45 23.90
N GLU A 117 14.18 9.75 23.88
CA GLU A 117 13.32 10.33 22.84
C GLU A 117 13.92 10.17 21.43
N ALA A 118 15.21 10.45 21.25
CA ALA A 118 15.89 10.31 19.97
C ALA A 118 15.90 8.85 19.51
N LYS A 119 16.26 7.90 20.37
CA LYS A 119 16.26 6.46 20.07
C LYS A 119 14.84 5.94 19.75
N THR A 120 13.84 6.40 20.47
CA THR A 120 12.44 6.05 20.21
C THR A 120 12.01 6.56 18.83
N THR A 121 12.32 7.81 18.52
CA THR A 121 12.01 8.41 17.20
C THR A 121 12.70 7.66 16.08
N GLN A 122 13.99 7.34 16.24
CA GLN A 122 14.77 6.55 15.28
C GLN A 122 14.17 5.16 15.05
N ALA A 123 13.82 4.45 16.13
CA ALA A 123 13.22 3.11 16.03
C ALA A 123 11.86 3.15 15.31
N MET A 124 11.07 4.20 15.56
CA MET A 124 9.79 4.39 14.90
C MET A 124 9.93 4.68 13.41
N GLN A 125 10.83 5.59 13.04
CA GLN A 125 11.10 5.88 11.64
C GLN A 125 11.60 4.62 10.92
N GLY A 126 12.49 3.84 11.55
CA GLY A 126 12.96 2.57 10.99
C GLY A 126 11.85 1.53 10.81
N ALA A 127 10.93 1.42 11.79
CA ALA A 127 9.78 0.53 11.68
C ALA A 127 8.86 0.90 10.52
N LEU A 128 8.65 2.19 10.32
CA LEU A 128 7.81 2.70 9.24
C LEU A 128 8.43 2.54 7.87
N ASP A 129 9.72 2.83 7.77
CA ASP A 129 10.46 2.62 6.52
C ASP A 129 10.41 1.15 6.12
N GLN A 130 10.67 0.24 7.07
CA GLN A 130 10.56 -1.20 6.83
C GLN A 130 9.14 -1.61 6.42
N ALA A 131 8.11 -1.09 7.08
CA ALA A 131 6.72 -1.40 6.73
C ALA A 131 6.37 -0.89 5.33
N ASN A 132 6.80 0.32 4.96
CA ASN A 132 6.57 0.88 3.63
C ASN A 132 7.33 0.11 2.55
N GLN A 133 8.59 -0.24 2.79
CA GLN A 133 9.38 -1.07 1.87
C GLN A 133 8.72 -2.43 1.64
N THR A 134 8.29 -3.10 2.72
CA THR A 134 7.61 -4.40 2.64
C THR A 134 6.27 -4.28 1.92
N ALA A 135 5.51 -3.22 2.16
CA ALA A 135 4.22 -3.01 1.48
C ALA A 135 4.35 -2.84 -0.04
N LEU A 136 5.48 -2.32 -0.52
CA LEU A 136 5.72 -2.06 -1.95
C LEU A 136 6.52 -3.15 -2.66
N SER A 137 7.16 -4.06 -1.92
CA SER A 137 7.97 -5.15 -2.47
C SER A 137 7.29 -6.51 -2.31
N ALA A 138 7.88 -7.54 -2.92
CA ALA A 138 7.50 -8.91 -2.64
C ALA A 138 7.92 -9.33 -1.22
N ALA A 139 7.09 -10.12 -0.56
CA ALA A 139 7.35 -10.60 0.78
C ALA A 139 8.56 -11.52 0.84
N THR A 140 9.43 -11.30 1.82
CA THR A 140 10.58 -12.17 2.08
C THR A 140 10.48 -12.78 3.48
N GLY A 141 10.58 -14.08 3.56
CA GLY A 141 10.63 -14.82 4.82
C GLY A 141 9.32 -14.76 5.61
N LYS A 142 9.30 -13.98 6.71
CA LYS A 142 8.15 -13.84 7.62
C LYS A 142 7.41 -12.50 7.48
N ALA A 143 7.75 -11.74 6.45
CA ALA A 143 7.10 -10.47 6.16
C ALA A 143 5.64 -10.67 5.72
N PHE A 144 4.82 -9.64 5.86
CA PHE A 144 3.47 -9.65 5.29
C PHE A 144 3.53 -9.50 3.76
N LEU A 145 2.47 -9.92 3.07
CA LEU A 145 2.37 -9.82 1.62
C LEU A 145 2.37 -8.37 1.17
N GLY A 146 3.27 -8.03 0.25
CA GLY A 146 3.36 -6.72 -0.35
C GLY A 146 2.48 -6.60 -1.61
N LEU A 147 2.44 -5.38 -2.16
CA LEU A 147 1.69 -5.12 -3.38
C LEU A 147 2.19 -5.94 -4.57
N GLN A 148 3.50 -6.24 -4.66
CA GLN A 148 4.05 -7.09 -5.71
C GLN A 148 3.59 -8.55 -5.62
N ASP A 149 3.27 -9.04 -4.43
CA ASP A 149 2.72 -10.39 -4.28
C ASP A 149 1.24 -10.43 -4.63
N ILE A 150 0.51 -9.38 -4.25
CA ILE A 150 -0.94 -9.27 -4.50
C ILE A 150 -1.19 -9.00 -5.98
N CYS A 151 -0.43 -8.07 -6.58
CA CYS A 151 -0.45 -7.73 -8.00
C CYS A 151 0.63 -8.53 -8.75
N ALA A 152 0.56 -9.86 -8.68
CA ALA A 152 1.60 -10.73 -9.23
C ALA A 152 1.72 -10.59 -10.75
N GLU A 153 2.97 -10.52 -11.23
CA GLU A 153 3.28 -10.41 -12.67
C GLU A 153 2.98 -11.71 -13.45
N SER A 154 2.89 -12.85 -12.78
CA SER A 154 2.68 -14.15 -13.43
C SER A 154 1.27 -14.68 -13.22
N THR A 155 0.73 -15.33 -14.26
CA THR A 155 -0.45 -16.19 -14.12
C THR A 155 -0.13 -17.35 -13.17
N GLY A 156 -1.06 -17.68 -12.27
CA GLY A 156 -0.88 -18.80 -11.35
C GLY A 156 -0.32 -18.45 -9.99
N ALA A 157 -0.25 -17.17 -9.65
CA ALA A 157 0.04 -16.74 -8.29
C ALA A 157 -1.04 -17.23 -7.32
N THR A 158 -0.61 -17.63 -6.11
CA THR A 158 -1.53 -18.01 -5.04
C THR A 158 -1.56 -16.88 -4.01
N VAL A 159 -2.68 -16.18 -3.93
CA VAL A 159 -2.91 -15.08 -2.99
C VAL A 159 -4.11 -15.42 -2.12
N GLY A 160 -3.98 -15.27 -0.81
CA GLY A 160 -5.06 -15.61 0.13
C GLY A 160 -5.50 -17.10 0.09
N GLY A 161 -4.60 -18.00 -0.34
CA GLY A 161 -4.90 -19.43 -0.51
C GLY A 161 -5.61 -19.78 -1.83
N ILE A 162 -5.95 -18.79 -2.66
CA ILE A 162 -6.63 -18.97 -3.94
C ILE A 162 -5.60 -18.88 -5.07
N ASN A 163 -5.59 -19.87 -5.96
CA ASN A 163 -4.67 -19.94 -7.09
C ASN A 163 -5.35 -19.41 -8.36
N SER A 164 -4.78 -18.36 -8.95
CA SER A 164 -5.34 -17.68 -10.13
C SER A 164 -5.28 -18.53 -11.42
N THR A 165 -4.52 -19.64 -11.47
CA THR A 165 -4.59 -20.58 -12.60
C THR A 165 -5.92 -21.33 -12.63
N ASN A 166 -6.44 -21.68 -11.45
CA ASN A 166 -7.70 -22.42 -11.32
C ASN A 166 -8.89 -21.48 -11.28
N GLU A 167 -8.68 -20.31 -10.65
CA GLU A 167 -9.69 -19.30 -10.38
C GLU A 167 -9.34 -18.02 -11.15
N THR A 168 -9.69 -17.98 -12.43
CA THR A 168 -9.32 -16.88 -13.35
C THR A 168 -9.89 -15.52 -12.95
N TRP A 169 -10.99 -15.51 -12.18
CA TRP A 169 -11.57 -14.28 -11.63
C TRP A 169 -10.69 -13.62 -10.54
N TRP A 170 -9.69 -14.37 -10.00
CA TRP A 170 -8.73 -13.90 -9.01
C TRP A 170 -7.39 -13.46 -9.63
N GLU A 171 -7.32 -13.37 -10.95
CA GLU A 171 -6.11 -12.94 -11.66
C GLU A 171 -5.99 -11.41 -11.64
N SER A 172 -4.80 -10.90 -11.26
CA SER A 172 -4.51 -9.48 -11.34
C SER A 172 -4.45 -9.02 -12.78
N GLN A 173 -5.09 -7.90 -13.09
CA GLN A 173 -5.00 -7.29 -14.40
C GLN A 173 -3.61 -6.68 -14.59
N ARG A 174 -3.01 -6.89 -15.75
CA ARG A 174 -1.68 -6.41 -16.08
C ARG A 174 -1.60 -5.98 -17.55
N PHE A 175 -0.68 -5.09 -17.81
CA PHE A 175 -0.29 -4.70 -19.14
C PHE A 175 1.20 -4.97 -19.31
N ASP A 176 1.56 -5.89 -20.18
CA ASP A 176 2.95 -6.19 -20.51
C ASP A 176 3.37 -5.32 -21.69
N PHE A 177 4.46 -4.57 -21.54
CA PHE A 177 5.14 -3.96 -22.65
C PHE A 177 5.85 -5.10 -23.42
N ASP A 178 5.52 -5.27 -24.69
CA ASP A 178 6.16 -6.29 -25.50
C ASP A 178 7.60 -5.88 -25.91
N ALA A 179 8.33 -6.76 -26.60
CA ALA A 179 9.73 -6.52 -26.97
C ALA A 179 9.94 -5.30 -27.89
N THR A 180 8.89 -4.74 -28.48
CA THR A 180 8.90 -3.51 -29.28
C THR A 180 8.70 -2.25 -28.45
N HIS A 181 8.20 -2.40 -27.22
CA HIS A 181 7.81 -1.34 -26.33
C HIS A 181 8.73 -1.37 -25.09
N THR A 182 9.83 -0.63 -25.16
CA THR A 182 10.92 -0.76 -24.18
C THR A 182 10.95 0.31 -23.09
N SER A 183 10.12 1.34 -23.21
CA SER A 183 10.17 2.49 -22.29
C SER A 183 8.81 3.21 -22.24
N PHE A 184 8.48 3.75 -21.06
CA PHE A 184 7.25 4.49 -20.83
C PHE A 184 7.11 5.72 -21.75
N ASP A 185 8.22 6.35 -22.11
CA ASP A 185 8.31 7.55 -22.94
C ASP A 185 8.47 7.24 -24.45
N THR A 186 8.51 5.96 -24.86
CA THR A 186 8.61 5.57 -26.26
C THR A 186 7.37 6.01 -27.02
N LYS A 187 7.58 6.63 -28.18
CA LYS A 187 6.51 7.14 -29.04
C LYS A 187 6.09 6.10 -30.08
N VAL A 188 4.80 5.78 -30.10
CA VAL A 188 4.19 4.95 -31.14
C VAL A 188 3.11 5.76 -31.84
N GLY A 189 3.41 6.19 -33.08
CA GLY A 189 2.56 7.13 -33.82
C GLY A 189 2.47 8.48 -33.10
N ASP A 190 1.26 8.89 -32.79
CA ASP A 190 0.99 10.16 -32.07
C ASP A 190 0.86 10.00 -30.55
N SER A 191 1.02 8.79 -30.01
CA SER A 191 0.84 8.49 -28.59
C SER A 191 2.11 7.92 -27.96
N TYR A 192 2.23 8.07 -26.65
CA TYR A 192 3.29 7.45 -25.84
C TYR A 192 2.81 6.12 -25.29
N GLU A 193 3.67 5.12 -25.31
CA GLU A 193 3.33 3.75 -24.90
C GLU A 193 2.89 3.64 -23.46
N GLY A 194 3.57 4.31 -22.55
CA GLY A 194 3.17 4.37 -21.16
C GLY A 194 1.74 4.87 -20.98
N VAL A 195 1.35 5.90 -21.73
CA VAL A 195 -0.03 6.44 -21.70
C VAL A 195 -1.03 5.46 -22.30
N LEU A 196 -0.64 4.73 -23.35
CA LEU A 196 -1.49 3.68 -23.94
C LEU A 196 -1.67 2.51 -22.97
N GLY A 197 -0.59 2.05 -22.31
CA GLY A 197 -0.65 1.02 -21.27
C GLY A 197 -1.51 1.43 -20.09
N MET A 198 -1.35 2.66 -19.58
CA MET A 198 -2.22 3.21 -18.53
C MET A 198 -3.68 3.28 -18.98
N SER A 199 -3.94 3.59 -20.24
CA SER A 199 -5.30 3.63 -20.79
C SER A 199 -5.92 2.24 -20.88
N ALA A 200 -5.15 1.23 -21.30
CA ALA A 200 -5.60 -0.16 -21.36
C ALA A 200 -5.93 -0.67 -19.96
N LEU A 201 -4.98 -0.58 -19.02
CA LEU A 201 -5.21 -0.96 -17.61
C LEU A 201 -6.38 -0.23 -16.97
N TRP A 202 -6.54 1.05 -17.25
CA TRP A 202 -7.68 1.80 -16.75
C TRP A 202 -9.01 1.23 -17.21
N ASN A 203 -9.09 0.85 -18.50
CA ASN A 203 -10.32 0.29 -19.06
C ASN A 203 -10.60 -1.11 -18.47
N ASP A 204 -9.56 -1.93 -18.29
CA ASP A 204 -9.68 -3.28 -17.73
C ASP A 204 -10.04 -3.26 -16.25
N LEU A 205 -9.58 -2.25 -15.50
CA LEU A 205 -9.87 -2.07 -14.07
C LEU A 205 -11.19 -1.31 -13.81
N THR A 206 -11.83 -0.75 -14.84
CA THR A 206 -13.08 -0.02 -14.67
C THR A 206 -14.25 -0.98 -14.79
N GLU A 207 -14.98 -1.19 -13.71
CA GLU A 207 -16.19 -1.99 -13.69
C GLU A 207 -17.42 -1.13 -13.34
N GLY A 208 -18.28 -0.95 -14.32
CA GLY A 208 -19.48 -0.12 -14.15
C GLY A 208 -19.15 1.32 -13.74
N ASN A 209 -19.44 1.66 -12.51
CA ASN A 209 -19.22 3.01 -11.94
C ASN A 209 -17.95 3.09 -11.08
N GLU A 210 -17.30 1.96 -10.82
CA GLU A 210 -16.07 1.89 -10.05
C GLU A 210 -14.87 2.13 -10.94
N GLN A 211 -14.01 3.06 -10.54
CA GLN A 211 -12.83 3.47 -11.27
C GLN A 211 -11.61 3.54 -10.34
N PRO A 212 -10.40 3.29 -10.85
CA PRO A 212 -9.19 3.49 -10.08
C PRO A 212 -9.09 4.92 -9.54
N ASN A 213 -8.70 5.08 -8.29
CA ASN A 213 -8.58 6.38 -7.62
C ASN A 213 -7.14 6.74 -7.24
N LEU A 214 -6.23 5.76 -7.29
CA LEU A 214 -4.84 5.90 -6.92
C LEU A 214 -3.94 5.12 -7.88
N ILE A 215 -2.88 5.74 -8.36
CA ILE A 215 -1.82 5.16 -9.16
C ILE A 215 -0.52 5.31 -8.37
N ILE A 216 0.16 4.20 -8.11
CA ILE A 216 1.45 4.19 -7.43
C ILE A 216 2.52 3.82 -8.45
N THR A 217 3.53 4.67 -8.58
CA THR A 217 4.62 4.48 -9.55
C THR A 217 5.98 4.57 -8.87
N GLU A 218 7.01 4.11 -9.56
CA GLU A 218 8.40 4.43 -9.23
C GLU A 218 8.76 5.83 -9.70
N TYR A 219 9.91 6.33 -9.22
CA TYR A 219 10.37 7.70 -9.50
C TYR A 219 10.62 7.91 -11.01
N GLU A 220 11.24 6.95 -11.68
CA GLU A 220 11.55 7.04 -13.12
C GLU A 220 10.27 7.16 -13.97
N VAL A 221 9.29 6.30 -13.71
CA VAL A 221 8.00 6.34 -14.41
C VAL A 221 7.24 7.64 -14.13
N TYR A 222 7.36 8.16 -12.92
CA TYR A 222 6.76 9.45 -12.55
C TYR A 222 7.40 10.60 -13.32
N GLU A 223 8.73 10.62 -13.43
CA GLU A 223 9.49 11.62 -14.20
C GLU A 223 9.15 11.55 -15.70
N ASP A 224 9.08 10.35 -16.27
CA ASP A 224 8.66 10.16 -17.65
C ASP A 224 7.23 10.66 -17.89
N TYR A 225 6.33 10.39 -16.93
CA TYR A 225 4.96 10.89 -17.00
C TYR A 225 4.92 12.43 -16.98
N GLU A 226 5.70 13.10 -16.13
CA GLU A 226 5.83 14.57 -16.11
C GLU A 226 6.40 15.09 -17.43
N ASN A 227 7.47 14.50 -17.95
CA ASN A 227 8.12 14.88 -19.21
C ASN A 227 7.17 14.80 -20.43
N ILE A 228 6.32 13.79 -20.49
CA ILE A 228 5.30 13.64 -21.53
C ILE A 228 4.33 14.83 -21.50
N PHE A 229 3.95 15.31 -20.35
CA PHE A 229 3.05 16.46 -20.22
C PHE A 229 3.75 17.79 -20.47
N GLU A 230 5.01 17.95 -20.07
CA GLU A 230 5.79 19.16 -20.32
C GLU A 230 6.11 19.36 -21.80
N SER A 231 6.22 18.31 -22.60
CA SER A 231 6.48 18.38 -24.02
C SER A 231 5.35 19.03 -24.86
N GLY A 232 4.32 19.57 -24.20
CA GLY A 232 3.32 20.47 -24.80
C GLY A 232 2.16 19.76 -25.50
N LEU A 233 2.13 18.45 -25.54
CA LEU A 233 1.07 17.71 -26.23
C LEU A 233 -0.21 17.58 -25.41
N TYR A 234 -0.12 17.69 -24.06
CA TYR A 234 -1.25 17.48 -23.15
C TYR A 234 -1.46 18.61 -22.12
N LEU A 235 -0.71 19.72 -22.22
CA LEU A 235 -0.88 20.88 -21.34
C LEU A 235 -2.24 21.55 -21.58
N ARG A 236 -3.28 20.99 -21.02
CA ARG A 236 -4.50 21.75 -20.73
C ARG A 236 -4.54 22.06 -19.26
N THR A 237 -3.96 23.17 -18.90
CA THR A 237 -4.12 23.85 -17.62
C THR A 237 -5.52 24.45 -17.49
N THR A 238 -6.56 23.63 -17.58
CA THR A 238 -7.91 24.10 -17.30
C THR A 238 -8.25 23.58 -15.90
N PRO A 239 -8.59 24.45 -14.95
CA PRO A 239 -9.12 24.02 -13.66
C PRO A 239 -10.32 23.10 -13.89
N GLY A 240 -10.22 21.85 -13.43
CA GLY A 240 -11.23 20.82 -13.67
C GLY A 240 -10.94 19.83 -14.79
N SER A 241 -9.79 19.90 -15.44
CA SER A 241 -9.34 18.85 -16.37
C SER A 241 -9.07 17.54 -15.59
N ARG A 242 -9.55 16.40 -16.11
CA ARG A 242 -9.32 15.07 -15.52
C ARG A 242 -7.85 14.66 -15.51
N ASN A 243 -7.04 15.25 -16.38
CA ASN A 243 -5.59 15.08 -16.42
C ASN A 243 -4.98 16.44 -16.06
N ASN A 244 -4.48 16.57 -14.87
CA ASN A 244 -3.86 17.79 -14.38
C ASN A 244 -2.44 17.47 -13.91
N VAL A 245 -1.47 18.13 -14.50
CA VAL A 245 -0.11 18.24 -13.99
C VAL A 245 0.04 19.64 -13.39
N ASP A 246 -0.59 19.84 -12.28
CA ASP A 246 -0.25 20.99 -11.43
C ASP A 246 0.97 20.52 -10.62
N GLY A 247 2.14 21.07 -10.84
CA GLY A 247 3.48 20.64 -10.39
C GLY A 247 3.69 20.09 -8.98
N ARG A 248 2.60 19.70 -8.31
CA ARG A 248 2.56 19.07 -6.99
C ARG A 248 1.69 17.81 -6.90
N ASN A 249 0.74 17.61 -7.81
CA ASN A 249 -0.20 16.48 -7.75
C ASN A 249 -0.64 16.07 -9.16
N PRO A 250 0.19 15.34 -9.91
CA PRO A 250 -0.22 14.81 -11.19
C PRO A 250 -1.40 13.84 -11.01
N ALA A 251 -2.34 13.90 -11.93
CA ALA A 251 -3.51 13.05 -11.95
C ALA A 251 -3.79 12.51 -13.35
N TYR A 252 -4.16 11.24 -13.43
CA TYR A 252 -4.59 10.60 -14.66
C TYR A 252 -6.07 10.25 -14.57
N ARG A 253 -6.89 10.78 -15.46
CA ARG A 253 -8.37 10.59 -15.50
C ARG A 253 -9.07 10.79 -14.14
N GLY A 254 -8.47 11.57 -13.25
CA GLY A 254 -8.98 11.85 -11.90
C GLY A 254 -8.33 11.04 -10.78
N ALA A 255 -7.62 9.96 -11.09
CA ALA A 255 -6.82 9.24 -10.11
C ALA A 255 -5.52 9.99 -9.79
N LYS A 256 -5.13 9.98 -8.53
CA LYS A 256 -3.89 10.59 -8.08
C LYS A 256 -2.69 9.72 -8.45
N VAL A 257 -1.68 10.31 -9.08
CA VAL A 257 -0.39 9.63 -9.31
C VAL A 257 0.56 9.97 -8.20
N LYS A 258 1.12 8.96 -7.52
CA LYS A 258 2.02 9.11 -6.38
C LYS A 258 3.24 8.22 -6.51
N ILE A 259 4.37 8.72 -6.02
CA ILE A 259 5.60 7.92 -5.89
C ILE A 259 5.46 7.04 -4.67
N GLY A 260 5.50 5.72 -4.86
CA GLY A 260 5.34 4.74 -3.77
C GLY A 260 6.52 4.72 -2.81
N ARG A 261 7.73 4.99 -3.30
CA ARG A 261 8.95 5.01 -2.50
C ARG A 261 9.49 6.43 -2.41
N ALA A 262 9.53 6.98 -1.21
CA ALA A 262 10.32 8.18 -0.98
C ALA A 262 11.81 7.79 -1.05
N HIS A 263 12.55 8.42 -1.97
CA HIS A 263 14.00 8.34 -1.94
C HIS A 263 14.50 8.99 -0.65
N VAL A 264 15.26 8.22 0.12
CA VAL A 264 16.09 8.73 1.20
C VAL A 264 17.45 9.10 0.63
#